data_d6d981c35d812672dd264864e743cf2d
#
_entry.id   d6d981c35d812672dd264864e743cf2d
#
_cell.length_a   1.000
_cell.length_b   1.000
_cell.length_c   1.000
_cell.angle_alpha   90.00
_cell.angle_beta   90.00
_cell.angle_gamma   90.00
#
_symmetry.space_group_name_H-M   'P 1'
#
loop_
_entity.id
_entity.type
_entity.pdbx_description
1 polymer ?
#
loop_
_entity_poly.entity_id
_entity_poly.type
_entity_poly.pdbx_seq_one_letter_code
_entity_poly.pdbx_strand_id
1 'polypeptide(L)'
;MAFKDLRPQAPVHLLVVPKKHIPTMNDLMPEDNALIGHMLQVAKTLAKQSNIHQKGYRTVFNVNAGAGQSVYHIHMHLLGGRMFSWPPG
;
A
#
# COMPACT_ATOMS: atom_id res chain seq x y z
N MET A 1 0.72 8.96 -6.57
CA MET A 1 -0.70 8.93 -6.94
C MET A 1 -1.43 7.96 -6.02
N ALA A 2 -2.61 8.31 -5.57
CA ALA A 2 -3.38 7.44 -4.68
C ALA A 2 -4.85 7.42 -5.12
N PHE A 3 -5.49 6.26 -5.04
CA PHE A 3 -6.89 6.10 -5.43
C PHE A 3 -7.52 4.91 -4.69
N LYS A 4 -8.85 4.87 -4.66
CA LYS A 4 -9.59 3.79 -4.00
C LYS A 4 -9.45 2.49 -4.77
N ASP A 5 -9.31 1.37 -4.04
CA ASP A 5 -9.35 0.05 -4.64
C ASP A 5 -10.78 -0.26 -5.10
N LEU A 6 -10.91 -0.84 -6.29
CA LEU A 6 -12.21 -1.20 -6.87
C LEU A 6 -12.84 -2.42 -6.18
N ARG A 7 -12.05 -3.21 -5.46
CA ARG A 7 -12.51 -4.38 -4.69
C ARG A 7 -12.04 -4.22 -3.24
N PRO A 8 -12.61 -3.27 -2.49
CA PRO A 8 -12.10 -2.95 -1.17
C PRO A 8 -12.25 -4.13 -0.21
N GLN A 9 -11.17 -4.37 0.55
CA GLN A 9 -11.12 -5.42 1.57
C GLN A 9 -11.30 -4.83 2.98
N ALA A 10 -11.55 -3.53 3.07
CA ALA A 10 -11.79 -2.80 4.30
C ALA A 10 -12.59 -1.54 3.98
N PRO A 11 -13.24 -0.90 4.96
CA PRO A 11 -13.95 0.38 4.74
C PRO A 11 -13.08 1.47 4.14
N VAL A 12 -11.78 1.49 4.51
CA VAL A 12 -10.77 2.30 3.85
C VAL A 12 -9.80 1.36 3.17
N HIS A 13 -9.73 1.42 1.85
CA HIS A 13 -8.77 0.64 1.07
C HIS A 13 -8.29 1.47 -0.10
N LEU A 14 -7.10 2.04 0.06
CA LEU A 14 -6.48 2.91 -0.92
C LEU A 14 -5.23 2.26 -1.50
N LEU A 15 -4.91 2.62 -2.73
CA LEU A 15 -3.67 2.22 -3.40
C LEU A 15 -2.78 3.44 -3.54
N VAL A 16 -1.53 3.31 -3.12
CA VAL A 16 -0.49 4.34 -3.32
C VAL A 16 0.45 3.82 -4.40
N VAL A 17 0.53 4.54 -5.50
CA VAL A 17 1.22 4.09 -6.71
C VAL A 17 2.21 5.15 -7.19
N PRO A 18 3.49 4.80 -7.40
CA PRO A 18 4.45 5.75 -7.97
C PRO A 18 4.25 5.88 -9.48
N LYS A 19 4.65 7.01 -10.05
CA LYS A 19 4.65 7.19 -11.50
C LYS A 19 5.72 6.35 -12.18
N LYS A 20 6.90 6.18 -11.54
CA LYS A 20 7.98 5.36 -12.05
C LYS A 20 7.51 3.90 -12.14
N HIS A 21 7.72 3.27 -13.30
CA HIS A 21 7.38 1.87 -13.47
C HIS A 21 8.43 0.98 -12.84
N ILE A 22 8.03 0.28 -11.78
CA ILE A 22 8.83 -0.73 -11.08
C ILE A 22 7.89 -1.93 -10.93
N PRO A 23 8.21 -3.08 -11.53
CA PRO A 23 7.26 -4.20 -11.51
C PRO A 23 6.98 -4.75 -10.11
N THR A 24 8.02 -5.01 -9.31
CA THR A 24 7.89 -5.58 -7.97
C THR A 24 8.92 -4.97 -7.01
N MET A 25 8.75 -5.25 -5.72
CA MET A 25 9.75 -4.89 -4.71
C MET A 25 11.12 -5.49 -5.02
N ASN A 26 11.17 -6.66 -5.66
CA ASN A 26 12.44 -7.29 -6.03
C ASN A 26 13.25 -6.48 -7.05
N ASP A 27 12.59 -5.58 -7.76
CA ASP A 27 13.22 -4.74 -8.79
C ASP A 27 13.66 -3.38 -8.27
N LEU A 28 13.47 -3.11 -6.96
CA LEU A 28 13.91 -1.87 -6.34
C LEU A 28 15.43 -1.76 -6.33
N MET A 29 15.91 -0.56 -6.64
CA MET A 29 17.33 -0.22 -6.59
C MET A 29 17.56 0.81 -5.48
N PRO A 30 18.81 0.97 -4.99
CA PRO A 30 19.10 1.99 -3.96
C PRO A 30 18.64 3.40 -4.33
N GLU A 31 18.64 3.74 -5.61
CA GLU A 31 18.15 5.04 -6.11
C GLU A 31 16.65 5.23 -5.87
N ASP A 32 15.89 4.16 -5.60
CA ASP A 32 14.45 4.21 -5.35
C ASP A 32 14.11 4.42 -3.87
N ASN A 33 15.10 4.49 -2.98
CA ASN A 33 14.87 4.61 -1.54
C ASN A 33 14.01 5.83 -1.19
N ALA A 34 14.31 6.99 -1.78
CA ALA A 34 13.55 8.20 -1.52
C ALA A 34 12.11 8.09 -2.01
N LEU A 35 11.89 7.41 -3.15
CA LEU A 35 10.55 7.18 -3.70
C LEU A 35 9.71 6.33 -2.75
N ILE A 36 10.26 5.24 -2.25
CA ILE A 36 9.54 4.36 -1.32
C ILE A 36 9.28 5.07 0.01
N GLY A 37 10.24 5.80 0.53
CA GLY A 37 10.04 6.62 1.72
C GLY A 37 8.93 7.65 1.53
N HIS A 38 8.87 8.26 0.36
CA HIS A 38 7.79 9.20 0.02
C HIS A 38 6.43 8.50 0.00
N MET A 39 6.34 7.29 -0.56
CA MET A 39 5.10 6.51 -0.55
C MET A 39 4.60 6.26 0.87
N LEU A 40 5.50 5.96 1.80
CA LEU A 40 5.16 5.79 3.21
C LEU A 40 4.63 7.08 3.83
N GLN A 41 5.21 8.22 3.51
CA GLN A 41 4.72 9.52 3.98
C GLN A 41 3.33 9.82 3.42
N VAL A 42 3.09 9.49 2.14
CA VAL A 42 1.77 9.64 1.53
C VAL A 42 0.74 8.76 2.25
N ALA A 43 1.08 7.49 2.52
CA ALA A 43 0.20 6.58 3.24
C ALA A 43 -0.14 7.11 4.65
N LYS A 44 0.84 7.63 5.36
CA LYS A 44 0.64 8.24 6.68
C LYS A 44 -0.34 9.41 6.62
N THR A 45 -0.17 10.28 5.63
CA THR A 45 -1.05 11.44 5.43
C THR A 45 -2.49 11.00 5.09
N LEU A 46 -2.62 10.02 4.20
CA LEU A 46 -3.93 9.49 3.82
C LEU A 46 -4.64 8.81 4.98
N ALA A 47 -3.89 8.09 5.83
CA ALA A 47 -4.45 7.47 7.02
C ALA A 47 -5.04 8.51 7.97
N LYS A 48 -4.35 9.64 8.14
CA LYS A 48 -4.85 10.75 8.95
C LYS A 48 -6.10 11.38 8.32
N GLN A 49 -6.07 11.64 7.02
CA GLN A 49 -7.21 12.21 6.30
C GLN A 49 -8.44 11.28 6.32
N SER A 50 -8.22 9.97 6.31
CA SER A 50 -9.28 8.97 6.37
C SER A 50 -9.69 8.62 7.80
N ASN A 51 -9.09 9.28 8.78
CA ASN A 51 -9.40 9.12 10.21
C ASN A 51 -9.20 7.70 10.74
N ILE A 52 -8.19 7.01 10.24
CA ILE A 52 -7.82 5.65 10.67
C ILE A 52 -6.47 5.60 11.37
N HIS A 53 -5.77 6.74 11.51
CA HIS A 53 -4.39 6.80 12.01
C HIS A 53 -4.27 6.41 13.48
N GLN A 54 -5.27 6.70 14.32
CA GLN A 54 -5.20 6.39 15.76
C GLN A 54 -5.63 4.96 16.09
N LYS A 55 -6.73 4.48 15.49
CA LYS A 55 -7.18 3.10 15.71
C LYS A 55 -6.26 2.09 15.08
N GLY A 56 -5.65 2.45 13.99
CA GLY A 56 -4.68 1.60 13.31
C GLY A 56 -5.05 1.30 11.87
N TYR A 57 -4.02 1.00 11.12
CA TYR A 57 -4.14 0.65 9.70
C TYR A 57 -3.02 -0.30 9.32
N ARG A 58 -3.18 -0.93 8.18
CA ARG A 58 -2.19 -1.87 7.65
C ARG A 58 -1.75 -1.40 6.28
N THR A 59 -0.43 -1.49 6.03
CA THR A 59 0.13 -1.25 4.70
C THR A 59 0.70 -2.55 4.17
N VAL A 60 0.49 -2.84 2.88
CA VAL A 60 0.88 -4.10 2.28
C VAL A 60 1.47 -3.86 0.91
N PHE A 61 2.65 -4.45 0.68
CA PHE A 61 3.20 -4.67 -0.65
C PHE A 61 3.16 -6.17 -0.95
N ASN A 62 2.43 -6.56 -1.97
CA ASN A 62 2.44 -7.93 -2.45
C ASN A 62 3.53 -8.11 -3.49
N VAL A 63 4.32 -9.17 -3.38
CA VAL A 63 5.46 -9.44 -4.27
C VAL A 63 5.24 -10.79 -4.96
N ASN A 64 5.04 -10.75 -6.26
CA ASN A 64 4.88 -11.90 -7.13
C ASN A 64 3.61 -12.74 -6.84
N ALA A 65 3.42 -13.80 -7.62
CA ALA A 65 2.20 -14.59 -7.63
C ALA A 65 1.90 -15.25 -6.28
N GLY A 66 2.93 -15.69 -5.56
CA GLY A 66 2.77 -16.33 -4.27
C GLY A 66 2.15 -15.43 -3.20
N ALA A 67 2.24 -14.12 -3.36
CA ALA A 67 1.62 -13.14 -2.48
C ALA A 67 0.33 -12.55 -3.06
N GLY A 68 -0.08 -13.00 -4.24
CA GLY A 68 -1.29 -12.52 -4.89
C GLY A 68 -1.11 -11.23 -5.69
N GLN A 69 0.12 -10.89 -6.07
CA GLN A 69 0.33 -9.75 -6.95
C GLN A 69 -0.24 -10.05 -8.34
N SER A 70 -1.22 -9.28 -8.78
CA SER A 70 -1.84 -9.43 -10.10
C SER A 70 -1.46 -8.33 -11.07
N VAL A 71 -1.05 -7.17 -10.58
CA VAL A 71 -0.62 -6.03 -11.40
C VAL A 71 0.87 -5.78 -11.14
N TYR A 72 1.68 -5.86 -12.20
CA TYR A 72 3.14 -5.73 -12.09
C TYR A 72 3.59 -4.30 -12.33
N HIS A 73 3.07 -3.42 -11.51
CA HIS A 73 3.50 -2.06 -11.28
C HIS A 73 3.39 -1.85 -9.78
N ILE A 74 4.51 -1.59 -9.12
CA ILE A 74 4.57 -1.57 -7.66
C ILE A 74 3.51 -0.65 -7.06
N HIS A 75 2.82 -1.13 -6.03
CA HIS A 75 1.79 -0.36 -5.33
C HIS A 75 1.68 -0.82 -3.90
N MET A 76 1.32 0.11 -3.02
CA MET A 76 1.10 -0.16 -1.61
C MET A 76 -0.39 -0.10 -1.32
N HIS A 77 -0.93 -1.15 -0.69
CA HIS A 77 -2.27 -1.11 -0.14
C HIS A 77 -2.25 -0.41 1.21
N LEU A 78 -3.20 0.48 1.43
CA LEU A 78 -3.47 1.10 2.73
C LEU A 78 -4.88 0.69 3.13
N LEU A 79 -4.99 -0.07 4.23
CA LEU A 79 -6.26 -0.64 4.68
C LEU A 79 -6.54 -0.23 6.13
N GLY A 80 -7.77 0.15 6.41
CA GLY A 80 -8.21 0.52 7.75
C GLY A 80 -9.70 0.55 7.88
N GLY A 81 -10.17 0.87 9.08
CA GLY A 81 -11.60 0.97 9.35
C GLY A 81 -12.23 -0.31 9.87
N ARG A 82 -11.44 -1.37 10.07
CA ARG A 82 -11.88 -2.61 10.71
C ARG A 82 -10.72 -3.25 11.45
N MET A 83 -11.02 -4.21 12.30
CA MET A 83 -10.00 -5.02 12.96
C MET A 83 -9.38 -6.00 11.97
N PHE A 84 -8.05 -6.07 11.96
CA PHE A 84 -7.32 -7.08 11.19
C PHE A 84 -6.78 -8.14 12.14
N SER A 85 -6.84 -9.38 11.69
CA SER A 85 -6.34 -10.50 12.49
C SER A 85 -4.85 -10.76 12.22
N TRP A 86 -4.29 -11.60 13.04
CA TRP A 86 -2.94 -12.12 12.89
C TRP A 86 -2.98 -13.65 12.91
N PRO A 87 -2.32 -14.38 12.00
CA PRO A 87 -1.42 -13.87 10.94
C PRO A 87 -2.15 -13.06 9.85
N PRO A 88 -1.39 -12.26 9.07
CA PRO A 88 -1.99 -11.31 8.12
C PRO A 88 -2.57 -11.95 6.85
N GLY A 89 -2.42 -13.21 6.69
CA GLY A 89 -2.92 -13.89 5.49
C GLY A 89 -3.31 -15.32 5.71
#